data_53dbb8e4980e74f21215d21a3f8e67e6
#
_entry.id   53dbb8e4980e74f21215d21a3f8e67e6
#
_cell.length_a   1.000
_cell.length_b   1.000
_cell.length_c   1.000
_cell.angle_alpha   90.00
_cell.angle_beta   90.00
_cell.angle_gamma   90.00
#
_symmetry.space_group_name_H-M   'P 1'
#
loop_
_entity.id
_entity.type
_entity.pdbx_description
1 polymer ?
#
loop_
_entity_poly.entity_id
_entity_poly.type
_entity_poly.pdbx_seq_one_letter_code
_entity_poly.pdbx_strand_id
1 'polypeptide(L)'
;MTKKPDLSFWQLWNLSFGFFGVQIAYALQSANISRIFATLGADPHSLSFFWILPPLMGIIVQPLVGKYSDRTWCRFGRRIPYLFAGALVAVLIMCLLPNSGSLGLTKNIVIWGMTGAMLFGLFSLMMLDTSINMAMQPFKMLVGDMVNEEQKTKAYSIQSFLCNAGSVVGFLFPYILARLYISNTAPEGVVPDTVIYSFYAGAAILILCVLYTSLTVKEWNPEDYARYNESEDNSASSSKDEPSMLTLLAKAPSAFWSVGLVQFFCWAAFLCMWSYTNGSIATLVFDTPVVDGLLSTSSEAYQEAGNWVGVLYAVQAVGSMAWAAVIPFLPGRKFAYVLSLILGGIGFIATNFVHDPYLMFIPFVLIGCAWAAMLALPFTLLTNALQGRGHMGTYLGLFNGTICLPQIVMAATGGIVLGLMPMGANGAPNEPLMLVFAGCLLLCGAVAVNAIKEK
;
A
#
# COMPACT_ATOMS: atom_id res chain seq x y z
N MET A 1 25.39 -29.12 -3.12
CA MET A 1 24.37 -28.17 -3.58
C MET A 1 24.80 -27.60 -4.91
N THR A 2 23.98 -27.72 -5.93
CA THR A 2 24.27 -27.09 -7.23
C THR A 2 23.89 -25.62 -7.10
N LYS A 3 24.86 -24.72 -7.25
CA LYS A 3 24.61 -23.27 -7.17
C LYS A 3 23.66 -22.85 -8.30
N LYS A 4 22.67 -22.01 -8.00
CA LYS A 4 21.84 -21.38 -9.03
C LYS A 4 22.75 -20.59 -9.97
N PRO A 5 22.52 -20.60 -11.31
CA PRO A 5 23.34 -19.86 -12.25
C PRO A 5 23.26 -18.35 -12.03
N ASP A 6 24.32 -17.64 -12.39
CA ASP A 6 24.36 -16.20 -12.35
C ASP A 6 23.44 -15.63 -13.44
N LEU A 7 22.55 -14.72 -13.05
CA LEU A 7 21.67 -14.01 -13.96
C LEU A 7 22.29 -12.68 -14.41
N SER A 8 22.14 -12.34 -15.68
CA SER A 8 22.52 -11.05 -16.22
C SER A 8 21.66 -9.91 -15.60
N PHE A 9 22.15 -8.67 -15.73
CA PHE A 9 21.36 -7.50 -15.29
C PHE A 9 19.95 -7.47 -15.92
N TRP A 10 19.84 -7.74 -17.20
CA TRP A 10 18.56 -7.74 -17.91
C TRP A 10 17.63 -8.87 -17.48
N GLN A 11 18.18 -10.03 -17.12
CA GLN A 11 17.36 -11.11 -16.56
C GLN A 11 16.82 -10.74 -15.17
N LEU A 12 17.64 -10.13 -14.31
CA LEU A 12 17.19 -9.61 -13.02
C LEU A 12 16.15 -8.49 -13.17
N TRP A 13 16.31 -7.61 -14.16
CA TRP A 13 15.34 -6.57 -14.50
C TRP A 13 14.02 -7.17 -14.95
N ASN A 14 14.04 -8.13 -15.87
CA ASN A 14 12.84 -8.77 -16.43
C ASN A 14 12.03 -9.52 -15.36
N LEU A 15 12.71 -10.13 -14.36
CA LEU A 15 12.05 -10.78 -13.22
C LEU A 15 11.11 -9.84 -12.45
N SER A 16 11.47 -8.56 -12.38
CA SER A 16 10.77 -7.59 -11.54
C SER A 16 10.00 -6.54 -12.35
N PHE A 17 10.13 -6.51 -13.69
CA PHE A 17 9.56 -5.43 -14.50
C PHE A 17 8.04 -5.36 -14.42
N GLY A 18 7.34 -6.49 -14.39
CA GLY A 18 5.89 -6.51 -14.22
C GLY A 18 5.44 -5.91 -12.88
N PHE A 19 6.31 -5.89 -11.87
CA PHE A 19 6.01 -5.29 -10.58
C PHE A 19 5.86 -3.76 -10.65
N PHE A 20 6.54 -3.11 -11.61
CA PHE A 20 6.32 -1.70 -11.94
C PHE A 20 4.86 -1.42 -12.30
N GLY A 21 4.26 -2.25 -13.16
CA GLY A 21 2.85 -2.13 -13.53
C GLY A 21 1.90 -2.37 -12.35
N VAL A 22 2.18 -3.38 -11.51
CA VAL A 22 1.39 -3.67 -10.31
C VAL A 22 1.41 -2.49 -9.34
N GLN A 23 2.55 -1.83 -9.19
CA GLN A 23 2.69 -0.66 -8.32
C GLN A 23 1.99 0.58 -8.86
N ILE A 24 1.87 0.74 -10.17
CA ILE A 24 1.01 1.79 -10.76
C ILE A 24 -0.45 1.59 -10.32
N ALA A 25 -0.97 0.36 -10.41
CA ALA A 25 -2.33 0.06 -9.98
C ALA A 25 -2.54 0.35 -8.49
N TYR A 26 -1.59 -0.09 -7.64
CA TYR A 26 -1.64 0.17 -6.20
C TYR A 26 -1.55 1.66 -5.86
N ALA A 27 -0.72 2.43 -6.56
CA ALA A 27 -0.60 3.87 -6.38
C ALA A 27 -1.87 4.62 -6.79
N LEU A 28 -2.46 4.29 -7.94
CA LEU A 28 -3.73 4.85 -8.37
C LEU A 28 -4.84 4.57 -7.37
N GLN A 29 -4.90 3.36 -6.84
CA GLN A 29 -5.83 2.98 -5.78
C GLN A 29 -5.58 3.83 -4.54
N SER A 30 -4.39 3.84 -3.98
CA SER A 30 -4.10 4.50 -2.71
C SER A 30 -4.29 6.02 -2.74
N ALA A 31 -4.09 6.67 -3.89
CA ALA A 31 -4.31 8.11 -4.02
C ALA A 31 -5.77 8.49 -4.31
N ASN A 32 -6.57 7.61 -4.91
CA ASN A 32 -7.88 8.00 -5.45
C ASN A 32 -9.07 7.30 -4.79
N ILE A 33 -8.92 6.26 -3.98
CA ILE A 33 -10.06 5.54 -3.39
C ILE A 33 -10.93 6.46 -2.55
N SER A 34 -10.37 7.23 -1.62
CA SER A 34 -11.12 8.16 -0.80
C SER A 34 -11.82 9.23 -1.65
N ARG A 35 -11.14 9.76 -2.68
CA ARG A 35 -11.71 10.69 -3.67
C ARG A 35 -12.89 10.07 -4.42
N ILE A 36 -12.73 8.84 -4.92
CA ILE A 36 -13.80 8.13 -5.66
C ILE A 36 -15.02 7.93 -4.77
N PHE A 37 -14.85 7.38 -3.56
CA PHE A 37 -15.99 7.13 -2.67
C PHE A 37 -16.65 8.42 -2.19
N ALA A 38 -15.90 9.48 -1.88
CA ALA A 38 -16.46 10.78 -1.57
C ALA A 38 -17.27 11.36 -2.74
N THR A 39 -16.75 11.24 -3.98
CA THR A 39 -17.46 11.67 -5.19
C THR A 39 -18.74 10.83 -5.42
N LEU A 40 -18.74 9.54 -5.07
CA LEU A 40 -19.94 8.69 -5.10
C LEU A 40 -20.96 9.03 -4.00
N GLY A 41 -20.65 9.97 -3.10
CA GLY A 41 -21.52 10.45 -2.04
C GLY A 41 -21.28 9.83 -0.67
N ALA A 42 -20.09 9.23 -0.43
CA ALA A 42 -19.74 8.72 0.88
C ALA A 42 -19.50 9.89 1.86
N ASP A 43 -20.11 9.80 3.05
CA ASP A 43 -19.87 10.73 4.14
C ASP A 43 -18.41 10.62 4.64
N PRO A 44 -17.71 11.73 4.99
CA PRO A 44 -16.35 11.72 5.51
C PRO A 44 -16.16 10.78 6.70
N HIS A 45 -17.16 10.62 7.57
CA HIS A 45 -17.13 9.68 8.70
C HIS A 45 -17.14 8.21 8.27
N SER A 46 -17.54 7.90 7.03
CA SER A 46 -17.53 6.55 6.48
C SER A 46 -16.30 6.25 5.61
N LEU A 47 -15.51 7.25 5.21
CA LEU A 47 -14.41 7.08 4.26
C LEU A 47 -13.36 6.06 4.74
N SER A 48 -12.99 6.09 6.02
CA SER A 48 -12.02 5.15 6.56
C SER A 48 -12.50 3.69 6.48
N PHE A 49 -13.82 3.45 6.56
CA PHE A 49 -14.39 2.11 6.50
C PHE A 49 -14.10 1.41 5.17
N PHE A 50 -14.06 2.13 4.05
CA PHE A 50 -13.73 1.55 2.74
C PHE A 50 -12.30 1.00 2.70
N TRP A 51 -11.41 1.50 3.56
CA TRP A 51 -10.03 1.05 3.69
C TRP A 51 -9.85 -0.22 4.53
N ILE A 52 -10.94 -0.84 5.00
CA ILE A 52 -10.86 -2.14 5.71
C ILE A 52 -10.50 -3.28 4.76
N LEU A 53 -10.90 -3.18 3.49
CA LEU A 53 -10.75 -4.25 2.50
C LEU A 53 -9.29 -4.55 2.11
N PRO A 54 -8.42 -3.56 1.80
CA PRO A 54 -7.04 -3.81 1.42
C PRO A 54 -6.28 -4.69 2.43
N PRO A 55 -6.20 -4.36 3.73
CA PRO A 55 -5.50 -5.19 4.69
C PRO A 55 -6.18 -6.55 4.91
N LEU A 56 -7.51 -6.60 4.84
CA LEU A 56 -8.26 -7.85 4.99
C LEU A 56 -7.94 -8.82 3.84
N MET A 57 -7.95 -8.32 2.60
CA MET A 57 -7.57 -9.14 1.44
C MET A 57 -6.10 -9.52 1.48
N GLY A 58 -5.21 -8.66 1.95
CA GLY A 58 -3.80 -8.97 2.14
C GLY A 58 -3.56 -10.16 3.09
N ILE A 59 -4.28 -10.22 4.20
CA ILE A 59 -4.19 -11.34 5.15
C ILE A 59 -4.69 -12.66 4.54
N ILE A 60 -5.74 -12.61 3.73
CA ILE A 60 -6.41 -13.81 3.20
C ILE A 60 -5.72 -14.30 1.93
N VAL A 61 -5.53 -13.40 0.97
CA VAL A 61 -5.13 -13.77 -0.41
C VAL A 61 -3.67 -14.16 -0.50
N GLN A 62 -2.76 -13.43 0.15
CA GLN A 62 -1.32 -13.69 0.01
C GLN A 62 -0.91 -15.09 0.47
N PRO A 63 -1.34 -15.60 1.65
CA PRO A 63 -1.02 -16.97 2.06
C PRO A 63 -1.65 -18.03 1.15
N LEU A 64 -2.89 -17.79 0.69
CA LEU A 64 -3.56 -18.72 -0.22
C LEU A 64 -2.82 -18.83 -1.55
N VAL A 65 -2.49 -17.69 -2.17
CA VAL A 65 -1.74 -17.67 -3.43
C VAL A 65 -0.35 -18.29 -3.25
N GLY A 66 0.34 -18.00 -2.14
CA GLY A 66 1.60 -18.64 -1.81
C GLY A 66 1.46 -20.16 -1.83
N LYS A 67 0.53 -20.69 -1.02
CA LYS A 67 0.29 -22.15 -0.89
C LYS A 67 -0.11 -22.82 -2.21
N TYR A 68 -1.02 -22.21 -2.96
CA TYR A 68 -1.48 -22.82 -4.22
C TYR A 68 -0.42 -22.72 -5.31
N SER A 69 0.30 -21.60 -5.43
CA SER A 69 1.36 -21.46 -6.42
C SER A 69 2.54 -22.40 -6.15
N ASP A 70 2.81 -22.79 -4.91
CA ASP A 70 3.83 -23.79 -4.56
C ASP A 70 3.52 -25.17 -5.11
N ARG A 71 2.25 -25.50 -5.28
CA ARG A 71 1.77 -26.81 -5.77
C ARG A 71 1.46 -26.84 -7.24
N THR A 72 1.43 -25.70 -7.89
CA THR A 72 1.07 -25.59 -9.31
C THR A 72 2.30 -25.74 -10.17
N TRP A 73 2.25 -26.66 -11.11
CA TRP A 73 3.25 -26.80 -12.17
C TRP A 73 2.53 -26.86 -13.51
N CYS A 74 2.82 -25.93 -14.38
CA CYS A 74 2.27 -25.92 -15.70
C CYS A 74 3.31 -25.49 -16.74
N ARG A 75 2.94 -25.49 -18.01
CA ARG A 75 3.80 -25.12 -19.13
C ARG A 75 4.43 -23.72 -19.00
N PHE A 76 3.79 -22.81 -18.30
CA PHE A 76 4.24 -21.41 -18.10
C PHE A 76 5.04 -21.22 -16.82
N GLY A 77 5.25 -22.25 -16.03
CA GLY A 77 5.90 -22.19 -14.74
C GLY A 77 4.93 -22.35 -13.58
N ARG A 78 5.35 -21.96 -12.41
CA ARG A 78 4.67 -22.13 -11.12
C ARG A 78 4.06 -20.81 -10.63
N ARG A 79 4.76 -19.70 -10.80
CA ARG A 79 4.39 -18.35 -10.31
C ARG A 79 3.67 -17.51 -11.38
N ILE A 80 4.15 -17.58 -12.61
CA ILE A 80 3.65 -16.75 -13.73
C ILE A 80 2.15 -16.88 -13.96
N PRO A 81 1.50 -18.07 -13.88
CA PRO A 81 0.05 -18.17 -14.07
C PRO A 81 -0.77 -17.35 -13.07
N TYR A 82 -0.38 -17.33 -11.81
CA TYR A 82 -1.07 -16.54 -10.76
C TYR A 82 -0.84 -15.04 -10.94
N LEU A 83 0.38 -14.67 -11.29
CA LEU A 83 0.75 -13.29 -11.60
C LEU A 83 -0.07 -12.76 -12.78
N PHE A 84 -0.16 -13.52 -13.86
CA PHE A 84 -0.90 -13.14 -15.05
C PHE A 84 -2.41 -13.10 -14.79
N ALA A 85 -2.98 -14.11 -14.14
CA ALA A 85 -4.40 -14.15 -13.79
C ALA A 85 -4.78 -12.99 -12.87
N GLY A 86 -3.99 -12.70 -11.82
CA GLY A 86 -4.20 -11.56 -10.95
C GLY A 86 -4.17 -10.23 -11.71
N ALA A 87 -3.19 -10.03 -12.58
CA ALA A 87 -3.09 -8.82 -13.39
C ALA A 87 -4.26 -8.67 -14.37
N LEU A 88 -4.72 -9.75 -15.00
CA LEU A 88 -5.86 -9.72 -15.93
C LEU A 88 -7.15 -9.28 -15.22
N VAL A 89 -7.42 -9.85 -14.04
CA VAL A 89 -8.59 -9.45 -13.25
C VAL A 89 -8.43 -8.01 -12.75
N ALA A 90 -7.23 -7.61 -12.28
CA ALA A 90 -6.98 -6.24 -11.85
C ALA A 90 -7.26 -5.22 -12.96
N VAL A 91 -6.83 -5.50 -14.20
CA VAL A 91 -7.09 -4.64 -15.37
C VAL A 91 -8.60 -4.44 -15.61
N LEU A 92 -9.38 -5.53 -15.56
CA LEU A 92 -10.84 -5.44 -15.71
C LEU A 92 -11.46 -4.58 -14.62
N ILE A 93 -11.07 -4.79 -13.37
CA ILE A 93 -11.61 -4.05 -12.24
C ILE A 93 -11.14 -2.60 -12.23
N MET A 94 -9.91 -2.30 -12.66
CA MET A 94 -9.45 -0.92 -12.84
C MET A 94 -10.27 -0.15 -13.86
N CYS A 95 -10.83 -0.83 -14.86
CA CYS A 95 -11.78 -0.21 -15.79
C CYS A 95 -13.18 -0.03 -15.19
N LEU A 96 -13.60 -0.87 -14.26
CA LEU A 96 -14.95 -0.84 -13.68
C LEU A 96 -15.06 0.11 -12.48
N LEU A 97 -14.10 0.08 -11.58
CA LEU A 97 -14.13 0.81 -10.31
C LEU A 97 -14.39 2.33 -10.48
N PRO A 98 -13.64 3.08 -11.28
CA PRO A 98 -13.87 4.52 -11.44
C PRO A 98 -15.17 4.84 -12.17
N ASN A 99 -15.77 3.88 -12.88
CA ASN A 99 -17.03 4.03 -13.57
C ASN A 99 -18.27 3.69 -12.71
N SER A 100 -18.10 3.41 -11.41
CA SER A 100 -19.18 3.00 -10.51
C SER A 100 -20.38 3.97 -10.52
N GLY A 101 -20.13 5.28 -10.63
CA GLY A 101 -21.16 6.31 -10.66
C GLY A 101 -21.90 6.43 -12.00
N SER A 102 -21.31 5.99 -13.12
CA SER A 102 -21.84 6.13 -14.48
C SER A 102 -22.56 4.89 -15.02
N LEU A 103 -22.45 3.74 -14.33
CA LEU A 103 -23.04 2.48 -14.77
C LEU A 103 -24.56 2.37 -14.63
N GLY A 104 -25.26 3.47 -14.30
CA GLY A 104 -26.72 3.49 -14.16
C GLY A 104 -27.25 2.61 -13.03
N LEU A 105 -26.40 2.16 -12.13
CA LEU A 105 -26.75 1.39 -10.94
C LEU A 105 -27.59 2.30 -10.06
N THR A 106 -28.82 1.93 -9.91
CA THR A 106 -29.94 2.73 -9.38
C THR A 106 -29.56 3.53 -8.14
N LYS A 107 -29.62 4.86 -8.26
CA LYS A 107 -29.53 5.81 -7.12
C LYS A 107 -30.56 5.51 -6.02
N ASN A 108 -31.58 4.71 -6.33
CA ASN A 108 -32.70 4.38 -5.46
C ASN A 108 -32.46 3.16 -4.54
N ILE A 109 -31.39 2.39 -4.74
CA ILE A 109 -31.06 1.28 -3.85
C ILE A 109 -30.10 1.79 -2.79
N VAL A 110 -30.59 1.92 -1.55
CA VAL A 110 -29.77 2.25 -0.38
C VAL A 110 -29.80 1.06 0.57
N ILE A 111 -28.66 0.41 0.76
CA ILE A 111 -28.47 -0.67 1.69
C ILE A 111 -27.41 -0.25 2.71
N TRP A 112 -27.74 -0.30 4.01
CA TRP A 112 -26.86 0.15 5.09
C TRP A 112 -26.31 1.59 4.90
N GLY A 113 -27.14 2.49 4.34
CA GLY A 113 -26.73 3.87 4.06
C GLY A 113 -25.83 4.06 2.82
N MET A 114 -25.52 3.00 2.08
CA MET A 114 -24.72 3.04 0.86
C MET A 114 -25.60 2.97 -0.39
N THR A 115 -25.29 3.80 -1.38
CA THR A 115 -25.95 3.76 -2.70
C THR A 115 -25.49 2.54 -3.50
N GLY A 116 -26.25 2.15 -4.54
CA GLY A 116 -25.86 1.06 -5.44
C GLY A 116 -24.49 1.30 -6.08
N ALA A 117 -24.13 2.55 -6.40
CA ALA A 117 -22.82 2.92 -6.91
C ALA A 117 -21.69 2.68 -5.90
N MET A 118 -21.92 3.05 -4.63
CA MET A 118 -20.96 2.78 -3.55
C MET A 118 -20.78 1.27 -3.30
N LEU A 119 -21.87 0.50 -3.30
CA LEU A 119 -21.81 -0.96 -3.13
C LEU A 119 -21.05 -1.65 -4.27
N PHE A 120 -21.30 -1.20 -5.51
CA PHE A 120 -20.54 -1.68 -6.66
C PHE A 120 -19.06 -1.28 -6.57
N GLY A 121 -18.76 -0.04 -6.18
CA GLY A 121 -17.42 0.44 -5.93
C GLY A 121 -16.71 -0.37 -4.84
N LEU A 122 -17.39 -0.67 -3.73
CA LEU A 122 -16.87 -1.48 -2.63
C LEU A 122 -16.54 -2.90 -3.08
N PHE A 123 -17.46 -3.55 -3.83
CA PHE A 123 -17.20 -4.86 -4.41
C PHE A 123 -16.03 -4.84 -5.40
N SER A 124 -15.97 -3.82 -6.26
CA SER A 124 -14.86 -3.63 -7.20
C SER A 124 -13.55 -3.41 -6.47
N LEU A 125 -13.53 -2.61 -5.40
CA LEU A 125 -12.33 -2.42 -4.58
C LEU A 125 -11.84 -3.73 -3.97
N MET A 126 -12.75 -4.53 -3.40
CA MET A 126 -12.42 -5.85 -2.86
C MET A 126 -11.79 -6.76 -3.93
N MET A 127 -12.37 -6.78 -5.12
CA MET A 127 -11.84 -7.57 -6.24
C MET A 127 -10.49 -7.05 -6.73
N LEU A 128 -10.30 -5.72 -6.74
CA LEU A 128 -9.03 -5.09 -7.11
C LEU A 128 -7.92 -5.48 -6.12
N ASP A 129 -8.18 -5.35 -4.81
CA ASP A 129 -7.22 -5.73 -3.77
C ASP A 129 -6.87 -7.22 -3.83
N THR A 130 -7.88 -8.07 -4.02
CA THR A 130 -7.68 -9.51 -4.22
C THR A 130 -6.73 -9.76 -5.40
N SER A 131 -6.99 -9.11 -6.53
CA SER A 131 -6.24 -9.29 -7.77
C SER A 131 -4.82 -8.75 -7.70
N ILE A 132 -4.63 -7.57 -7.09
CA ILE A 132 -3.31 -6.96 -6.87
C ILE A 132 -2.48 -7.85 -5.94
N ASN A 133 -3.05 -8.33 -4.82
CA ASN A 133 -2.35 -9.23 -3.91
C ASN A 133 -2.01 -10.57 -4.57
N MET A 134 -2.91 -11.08 -5.42
CA MET A 134 -2.68 -12.31 -6.20
C MET A 134 -1.52 -12.15 -7.19
N ALA A 135 -1.37 -10.98 -7.82
CA ALA A 135 -0.25 -10.68 -8.72
C ALA A 135 1.04 -10.36 -7.95
N MET A 136 0.95 -9.62 -6.85
CA MET A 136 2.11 -9.13 -6.08
C MET A 136 2.88 -10.25 -5.40
N GLN A 137 2.20 -11.26 -4.85
CA GLN A 137 2.84 -12.33 -4.09
C GLN A 137 3.81 -13.16 -4.95
N PRO A 138 3.46 -13.62 -6.18
CA PRO A 138 4.38 -14.31 -7.06
C PRO A 138 5.64 -13.51 -7.39
N PHE A 139 5.55 -12.18 -7.56
CA PHE A 139 6.73 -11.35 -7.82
C PHE A 139 7.74 -11.40 -6.68
N LYS A 140 7.27 -11.35 -5.43
CA LYS A 140 8.15 -11.45 -4.25
C LYS A 140 8.85 -12.80 -4.19
N MET A 141 8.12 -13.87 -4.54
CA MET A 141 8.63 -15.25 -4.48
C MET A 141 9.56 -15.57 -5.67
N LEU A 142 9.29 -15.03 -6.85
CA LEU A 142 10.04 -15.30 -8.08
C LEU A 142 11.53 -14.95 -7.95
N VAL A 143 11.85 -13.84 -7.28
CA VAL A 143 13.23 -13.46 -6.98
C VAL A 143 13.90 -14.50 -6.05
N GLY A 144 13.22 -14.95 -5.01
CA GLY A 144 13.71 -16.00 -4.11
C GLY A 144 13.95 -17.33 -4.81
N ASP A 145 13.00 -17.73 -5.68
CA ASP A 145 13.06 -19.00 -6.39
C ASP A 145 14.18 -19.05 -7.44
N MET A 146 14.43 -17.96 -8.15
CA MET A 146 15.29 -17.94 -9.33
C MET A 146 16.69 -17.36 -9.11
N VAL A 147 16.89 -16.48 -8.13
CA VAL A 147 18.14 -15.75 -7.95
C VAL A 147 19.03 -16.46 -6.91
N ASN A 148 20.34 -16.54 -7.17
CA ASN A 148 21.31 -17.06 -6.21
C ASN A 148 21.55 -16.07 -5.06
N GLU A 149 22.11 -16.55 -3.94
CA GLU A 149 22.32 -15.74 -2.73
C GLU A 149 23.19 -14.50 -2.95
N GLU A 150 24.20 -14.60 -3.81
CA GLU A 150 25.13 -13.49 -4.10
C GLU A 150 24.45 -12.33 -4.84
N GLN A 151 23.45 -12.65 -5.67
CA GLN A 151 22.72 -11.66 -6.48
C GLN A 151 21.40 -11.21 -5.86
N LYS A 152 20.91 -11.85 -4.79
CA LYS A 152 19.61 -11.52 -4.15
C LYS A 152 19.51 -10.04 -3.78
N THR A 153 20.54 -9.47 -3.17
CA THR A 153 20.55 -8.05 -2.80
C THR A 153 20.35 -7.15 -4.02
N LYS A 154 21.05 -7.45 -5.12
CA LYS A 154 20.93 -6.70 -6.39
C LYS A 154 19.52 -6.85 -6.99
N ALA A 155 18.98 -8.07 -6.99
CA ALA A 155 17.64 -8.34 -7.52
C ALA A 155 16.55 -7.60 -6.75
N TYR A 156 16.59 -7.65 -5.41
CA TYR A 156 15.63 -6.91 -4.58
C TYR A 156 15.81 -5.39 -4.67
N SER A 157 17.02 -4.90 -4.91
CA SER A 157 17.25 -3.47 -5.17
C SER A 157 16.60 -3.01 -6.48
N ILE A 158 16.73 -3.81 -7.55
CA ILE A 158 16.05 -3.55 -8.83
C ILE A 158 14.53 -3.60 -8.65
N GLN A 159 14.02 -4.59 -7.93
CA GLN A 159 12.58 -4.72 -7.64
C GLN A 159 12.06 -3.52 -6.85
N SER A 160 12.79 -3.07 -5.83
CA SER A 160 12.44 -1.88 -5.04
C SER A 160 12.45 -0.61 -5.87
N PHE A 161 13.44 -0.44 -6.75
CA PHE A 161 13.49 0.69 -7.68
C PHE A 161 12.26 0.71 -8.61
N LEU A 162 11.94 -0.40 -9.24
CA LEU A 162 10.78 -0.52 -10.14
C LEU A 162 9.47 -0.29 -9.39
N CYS A 163 9.35 -0.80 -8.17
CA CYS A 163 8.21 -0.57 -7.29
C CYS A 163 7.98 0.93 -7.02
N ASN A 164 9.02 1.63 -6.58
CA ASN A 164 8.91 3.07 -6.28
C ASN A 164 8.68 3.90 -7.54
N ALA A 165 9.36 3.57 -8.65
CA ALA A 165 9.16 4.25 -9.93
C ALA A 165 7.71 4.09 -10.43
N GLY A 166 7.15 2.88 -10.32
CA GLY A 166 5.75 2.62 -10.65
C GLY A 166 4.79 3.42 -9.77
N SER A 167 5.06 3.51 -8.47
CA SER A 167 4.25 4.30 -7.54
C SER A 167 4.25 5.79 -7.92
N VAL A 168 5.41 6.37 -8.20
CA VAL A 168 5.52 7.79 -8.61
C VAL A 168 4.74 8.05 -9.89
N VAL A 169 4.87 7.18 -10.89
CA VAL A 169 4.14 7.30 -12.17
C VAL A 169 2.63 7.21 -11.92
N GLY A 170 2.16 6.22 -11.15
CA GLY A 170 0.75 6.06 -10.83
C GLY A 170 0.15 7.25 -10.09
N PHE A 171 0.86 7.80 -9.11
CA PHE A 171 0.44 8.97 -8.35
C PHE A 171 0.28 10.22 -9.23
N LEU A 172 1.13 10.40 -10.23
CA LEU A 172 1.13 11.59 -11.07
C LEU A 172 0.10 11.56 -12.20
N PHE A 173 -0.47 10.40 -12.55
CA PHE A 173 -1.37 10.30 -13.71
C PHE A 173 -2.56 11.27 -13.70
N PRO A 174 -3.39 11.38 -12.64
CA PRO A 174 -4.53 12.31 -12.68
C PRO A 174 -4.09 13.76 -12.87
N TYR A 175 -3.00 14.17 -12.23
CA TYR A 175 -2.43 15.51 -12.38
C TYR A 175 -1.96 15.77 -13.82
N ILE A 176 -1.19 14.83 -14.41
CA ILE A 176 -0.69 14.96 -15.78
C ILE A 176 -1.85 15.05 -16.77
N LEU A 177 -2.86 14.18 -16.63
CA LEU A 177 -4.02 14.17 -17.53
C LEU A 177 -4.83 15.47 -17.43
N ALA A 178 -4.98 16.04 -16.23
CA ALA A 178 -5.61 17.35 -16.06
C ALA A 178 -4.85 18.45 -16.80
N ARG A 179 -3.51 18.41 -16.80
CA ARG A 179 -2.67 19.38 -17.55
C ARG A 179 -2.70 19.13 -19.06
N LEU A 180 -3.13 17.97 -19.51
CA LEU A 180 -3.39 17.65 -20.94
C LEU A 180 -4.84 17.97 -21.34
N TYR A 181 -5.53 18.84 -20.61
CA TYR A 181 -6.89 19.30 -20.88
C TYR A 181 -7.98 18.21 -20.86
N ILE A 182 -7.75 17.10 -20.14
CA ILE A 182 -8.79 16.13 -19.85
C ILE A 182 -9.66 16.68 -18.73
N SER A 183 -11.00 16.54 -18.86
CA SER A 183 -11.95 17.07 -17.90
C SER A 183 -11.69 16.58 -16.47
N ASN A 184 -11.51 17.53 -15.55
CA ASN A 184 -11.31 17.25 -14.12
C ASN A 184 -12.59 17.43 -13.30
N THR A 185 -13.68 17.77 -13.95
CA THR A 185 -15.01 17.95 -13.34
C THR A 185 -16.01 16.99 -13.99
N ALA A 186 -16.99 16.56 -13.20
CA ALA A 186 -18.06 15.68 -13.65
C ALA A 186 -19.36 16.03 -12.91
N PRO A 187 -20.52 15.57 -13.40
CA PRO A 187 -21.79 15.67 -12.66
C PRO A 187 -21.68 15.02 -11.27
N GLU A 188 -22.53 15.44 -10.35
CA GLU A 188 -22.58 14.87 -9.00
C GLU A 188 -22.77 13.34 -9.03
N GLY A 189 -21.99 12.64 -8.24
CA GLY A 189 -21.97 11.17 -8.19
C GLY A 189 -21.21 10.48 -9.33
N VAL A 190 -20.53 11.23 -10.19
CA VAL A 190 -19.71 10.71 -11.29
C VAL A 190 -18.24 11.08 -11.09
N VAL A 191 -17.36 10.12 -11.24
CA VAL A 191 -15.91 10.33 -11.12
C VAL A 191 -15.39 11.07 -12.36
N PRO A 192 -14.51 12.09 -12.21
CA PRO A 192 -13.97 12.83 -13.36
C PRO A 192 -13.13 11.98 -14.32
N ASP A 193 -13.14 12.39 -15.60
CA ASP A 193 -12.40 11.71 -16.67
C ASP A 193 -10.90 11.61 -16.40
N THR A 194 -10.29 12.59 -15.73
CA THR A 194 -8.88 12.53 -15.31
C THR A 194 -8.59 11.30 -14.47
N VAL A 195 -9.47 10.90 -13.57
CA VAL A 195 -9.33 9.70 -12.74
C VAL A 195 -9.63 8.46 -13.57
N ILE A 196 -10.74 8.46 -14.32
CA ILE A 196 -11.14 7.32 -15.16
C ILE A 196 -10.02 6.94 -16.14
N TYR A 197 -9.50 7.90 -16.90
CA TYR A 197 -8.44 7.65 -17.87
C TYR A 197 -7.10 7.33 -17.21
N SER A 198 -6.83 7.83 -15.98
CA SER A 198 -5.66 7.39 -15.21
C SER A 198 -5.72 5.90 -14.88
N PHE A 199 -6.88 5.39 -14.49
CA PHE A 199 -7.06 3.97 -14.24
C PHE A 199 -6.96 3.15 -15.53
N TYR A 200 -7.47 3.65 -16.65
CA TYR A 200 -7.33 2.97 -17.96
C TYR A 200 -5.86 2.92 -18.42
N ALA A 201 -5.15 4.03 -18.31
CA ALA A 201 -3.72 4.08 -18.63
C ALA A 201 -2.91 3.15 -17.70
N GLY A 202 -3.18 3.18 -16.41
CA GLY A 202 -2.56 2.29 -15.44
C GLY A 202 -2.85 0.82 -15.73
N ALA A 203 -4.09 0.49 -16.09
CA ALA A 203 -4.48 -0.87 -16.50
C ALA A 203 -3.74 -1.34 -17.76
N ALA A 204 -3.63 -0.48 -18.78
CA ALA A 204 -2.89 -0.77 -20.00
C ALA A 204 -1.40 -1.03 -19.71
N ILE A 205 -0.77 -0.18 -18.88
CA ILE A 205 0.63 -0.37 -18.51
C ILE A 205 0.80 -1.64 -17.66
N LEU A 206 -0.09 -1.90 -16.70
CA LEU A 206 -0.06 -3.12 -15.89
C LEU A 206 -0.03 -4.36 -16.77
N ILE A 207 -0.98 -4.50 -17.69
CA ILE A 207 -1.04 -5.71 -18.52
C ILE A 207 0.17 -5.83 -19.45
N LEU A 208 0.66 -4.73 -20.02
CA LEU A 208 1.85 -4.73 -20.87
C LEU A 208 3.10 -5.14 -20.09
N CYS A 209 3.31 -4.61 -18.89
CA CYS A 209 4.44 -4.95 -18.03
C CYS A 209 4.40 -6.42 -17.60
N VAL A 210 3.21 -6.92 -17.21
CA VAL A 210 3.02 -8.31 -16.81
C VAL A 210 3.19 -9.26 -17.97
N LEU A 211 2.65 -8.94 -19.15
CA LEU A 211 2.88 -9.69 -20.37
C LEU A 211 4.37 -9.78 -20.72
N TYR A 212 5.07 -8.64 -20.66
CA TYR A 212 6.50 -8.60 -20.91
C TYR A 212 7.26 -9.54 -19.96
N THR A 213 7.01 -9.46 -18.66
CA THR A 213 7.63 -10.37 -17.68
C THR A 213 7.26 -11.83 -17.96
N SER A 214 5.98 -12.11 -18.23
CA SER A 214 5.50 -13.48 -18.46
C SER A 214 6.09 -14.12 -19.72
N LEU A 215 6.43 -13.32 -20.73
CA LEU A 215 7.03 -13.80 -21.97
C LEU A 215 8.56 -13.91 -21.91
N THR A 216 9.21 -13.06 -21.13
CA THR A 216 10.68 -12.99 -21.05
C THR A 216 11.26 -13.87 -19.96
N VAL A 217 10.52 -14.09 -18.87
CA VAL A 217 10.96 -14.92 -17.73
C VAL A 217 10.56 -16.37 -17.97
N LYS A 218 11.55 -17.24 -17.92
CA LYS A 218 11.34 -18.70 -17.91
C LYS A 218 11.68 -19.23 -16.53
N GLU A 219 10.67 -19.66 -15.80
CA GLU A 219 10.85 -20.33 -14.53
C GLU A 219 11.57 -21.66 -14.71
N TRP A 220 12.28 -22.11 -13.66
CA TRP A 220 12.91 -23.43 -13.63
C TRP A 220 11.83 -24.50 -13.83
N ASN A 221 12.19 -25.57 -14.57
CA ASN A 221 11.34 -26.76 -14.62
C ASN A 221 11.36 -27.47 -13.23
N PRO A 222 10.44 -28.42 -12.95
CA PRO A 222 10.38 -29.08 -11.66
C PRO A 222 11.68 -29.76 -11.23
N GLU A 223 12.43 -30.34 -12.18
CA GLU A 223 13.67 -31.04 -11.91
C GLU A 223 14.79 -30.06 -11.52
N ASP A 224 14.96 -28.98 -12.29
CA ASP A 224 15.93 -27.94 -11.99
C ASP A 224 15.57 -27.19 -10.70
N TYR A 225 14.28 -26.93 -10.48
CA TYR A 225 13.81 -26.31 -9.24
C TYR A 225 14.17 -27.16 -8.02
N ALA A 226 13.85 -28.44 -8.04
CA ALA A 226 14.22 -29.37 -6.96
C ALA A 226 15.74 -29.39 -6.75
N ARG A 227 16.53 -29.48 -7.83
CA ARG A 227 18.00 -29.51 -7.78
C ARG A 227 18.61 -28.25 -7.12
N TYR A 228 18.01 -27.08 -7.36
CA TYR A 228 18.53 -25.81 -6.84
C TYR A 228 17.96 -25.42 -5.46
N ASN A 229 16.81 -25.98 -5.05
CA ASN A 229 16.10 -25.61 -3.82
C ASN A 229 15.90 -26.78 -2.84
N GLU A 230 16.56 -27.94 -3.04
CA GLU A 230 16.44 -29.16 -2.20
C GLU A 230 16.64 -28.93 -0.69
N SER A 231 17.31 -27.84 -0.29
CA SER A 231 17.55 -27.55 1.13
C SER A 231 16.37 -26.79 1.80
N GLU A 232 15.51 -26.15 1.06
CA GLU A 232 14.33 -25.46 1.60
C GLU A 232 13.15 -26.42 1.77
N ASP A 233 12.97 -27.39 0.87
CA ASP A 233 11.90 -28.39 0.95
C ASP A 233 12.11 -29.41 2.10
N ASN A 234 13.34 -29.74 2.45
CA ASN A 234 13.64 -30.63 3.57
C ASN A 234 13.36 -30.01 4.95
N SER A 235 13.34 -28.69 5.05
CA SER A 235 12.93 -27.99 6.28
C SER A 235 11.42 -27.85 6.43
N ALA A 236 10.68 -27.95 5.32
CA ALA A 236 9.19 -27.85 5.30
C ALA A 236 8.50 -29.21 5.43
N SER A 237 9.20 -30.33 5.18
CA SER A 237 8.57 -31.67 5.13
C SER A 237 8.74 -32.55 6.39
N SER A 238 9.42 -32.08 7.43
CA SER A 238 9.68 -32.88 8.63
C SER A 238 9.17 -32.25 9.91
N SER A 239 7.86 -32.16 10.09
CA SER A 239 7.31 -32.29 11.45
C SER A 239 5.79 -32.53 11.43
N LYS A 240 5.42 -33.71 11.89
CA LYS A 240 4.04 -34.04 12.29
C LYS A 240 3.58 -33.29 13.56
N ASP A 241 4.47 -32.48 14.17
CA ASP A 241 4.25 -31.71 15.39
C ASP A 241 4.65 -30.22 15.18
N GLU A 242 4.14 -29.56 14.15
CA GLU A 242 4.29 -28.10 14.10
C GLU A 242 3.43 -27.45 15.19
N PRO A 243 4.03 -26.61 16.07
CA PRO A 243 3.27 -25.92 17.11
C PRO A 243 2.22 -25.03 16.45
N SER A 244 1.00 -25.01 17.00
CA SER A 244 -0.07 -24.19 16.46
C SER A 244 0.36 -22.69 16.42
N MET A 245 -0.19 -21.91 15.46
CA MET A 245 0.08 -20.49 15.35
C MET A 245 -0.13 -19.74 16.68
N LEU A 246 -1.16 -20.13 17.45
CA LEU A 246 -1.44 -19.56 18.77
C LEU A 246 -0.34 -19.88 19.77
N THR A 247 0.23 -21.09 19.73
CA THR A 247 1.33 -21.49 20.60
C THR A 247 2.61 -20.71 20.25
N LEU A 248 2.88 -20.49 18.96
CA LEU A 248 4.01 -19.65 18.51
C LEU A 248 3.82 -18.20 18.93
N LEU A 249 2.62 -17.66 18.81
CA LEU A 249 2.31 -16.30 19.25
C LEU A 249 2.54 -16.13 20.76
N ALA A 250 2.05 -17.09 21.57
CA ALA A 250 2.25 -17.08 23.02
C ALA A 250 3.73 -17.16 23.43
N LYS A 251 4.56 -17.85 22.61
CA LYS A 251 6.01 -17.99 22.83
C LYS A 251 6.85 -16.93 22.07
N ALA A 252 6.19 -15.96 21.42
CA ALA A 252 6.89 -14.93 20.65
C ALA A 252 7.84 -14.10 21.54
N PRO A 253 9.03 -13.75 21.04
CA PRO A 253 9.99 -12.94 21.80
C PRO A 253 9.40 -11.56 22.12
N SER A 254 9.85 -10.94 23.21
CA SER A 254 9.41 -9.59 23.58
C SER A 254 9.60 -8.56 22.45
N ALA A 255 10.63 -8.73 21.65
CA ALA A 255 10.88 -7.91 20.46
C ALA A 255 9.73 -7.98 19.43
N PHE A 256 9.08 -9.14 19.25
CA PHE A 256 7.92 -9.28 18.37
C PHE A 256 6.79 -8.32 18.78
N TRP A 257 6.47 -8.29 20.07
CA TRP A 257 5.39 -7.45 20.60
C TRP A 257 5.76 -5.97 20.66
N SER A 258 7.00 -5.64 21.03
CA SER A 258 7.43 -4.24 21.08
C SER A 258 7.57 -3.62 19.69
N VAL A 259 8.11 -4.35 18.72
CA VAL A 259 8.13 -3.90 17.31
C VAL A 259 6.72 -3.85 16.74
N GLY A 260 5.87 -4.83 17.07
CA GLY A 260 4.45 -4.86 16.70
C GLY A 260 3.68 -3.64 17.22
N LEU A 261 3.96 -3.20 18.45
CA LEU A 261 3.34 -2.00 19.02
C LEU A 261 3.74 -0.73 18.23
N VAL A 262 5.00 -0.59 17.84
CA VAL A 262 5.42 0.53 16.98
C VAL A 262 4.70 0.48 15.63
N GLN A 263 4.63 -0.71 15.02
CA GLN A 263 3.91 -0.92 13.76
C GLN A 263 2.42 -0.57 13.88
N PHE A 264 1.80 -0.84 15.03
CA PHE A 264 0.41 -0.46 15.28
C PHE A 264 0.20 1.04 15.09
N PHE A 265 1.02 1.87 15.72
CA PHE A 265 0.92 3.33 15.58
C PHE A 265 1.24 3.82 14.17
N CYS A 266 2.27 3.24 13.53
CA CYS A 266 2.67 3.62 12.19
C CYS A 266 1.57 3.35 11.15
N TRP A 267 1.05 2.13 11.11
CA TRP A 267 0.05 1.75 10.10
C TRP A 267 -1.31 2.40 10.33
N ALA A 268 -1.70 2.66 11.60
CA ALA A 268 -2.88 3.45 11.90
C ALA A 268 -2.73 4.91 11.39
N ALA A 269 -1.55 5.52 11.56
CA ALA A 269 -1.28 6.87 11.06
C ALA A 269 -1.36 6.96 9.53
N PHE A 270 -0.77 6.00 8.81
CA PHE A 270 -0.82 6.00 7.35
C PHE A 270 -2.21 5.66 6.79
N LEU A 271 -3.02 4.90 7.51
CA LEU A 271 -4.42 4.73 7.11
C LEU A 271 -5.20 6.06 7.23
N CYS A 272 -4.98 6.85 8.29
CA CYS A 272 -5.54 8.20 8.38
C CYS A 272 -5.13 9.05 7.18
N MET A 273 -3.86 8.98 6.78
CA MET A 273 -3.38 9.68 5.59
C MET A 273 -4.19 9.32 4.35
N TRP A 274 -4.28 8.04 4.02
CA TRP A 274 -5.00 7.60 2.83
C TRP A 274 -6.50 7.94 2.86
N SER A 275 -7.10 7.93 4.05
CA SER A 275 -8.53 8.21 4.21
C SER A 275 -8.85 9.70 4.09
N TYR A 276 -8.04 10.57 4.67
CA TYR A 276 -8.43 11.96 4.94
C TYR A 276 -7.56 13.02 4.25
N THR A 277 -6.48 12.65 3.53
CA THR A 277 -5.63 13.66 2.87
C THR A 277 -6.40 14.43 1.82
N ASN A 278 -7.31 13.80 1.05
CA ASN A 278 -8.01 14.50 -0.01
C ASN A 278 -8.87 15.64 0.53
N GLY A 279 -9.73 15.38 1.52
CA GLY A 279 -10.54 16.41 2.16
C GLY A 279 -9.71 17.44 2.91
N SER A 280 -8.59 17.01 3.52
CA SER A 280 -7.66 17.95 4.18
C SER A 280 -7.05 18.96 3.20
N ILE A 281 -6.52 18.49 2.08
CA ILE A 281 -5.93 19.36 1.04
C ILE A 281 -7.02 20.21 0.37
N ALA A 282 -8.20 19.64 0.12
CA ALA A 282 -9.36 20.36 -0.40
C ALA A 282 -9.76 21.53 0.51
N THR A 283 -9.69 21.35 1.82
CA THR A 283 -9.99 22.39 2.82
C THR A 283 -8.86 23.40 2.98
N LEU A 284 -7.61 22.94 3.16
CA LEU A 284 -6.49 23.79 3.56
C LEU A 284 -5.86 24.58 2.41
N VAL A 285 -5.91 24.04 1.20
CA VAL A 285 -5.13 24.55 0.07
C VAL A 285 -6.04 25.10 -1.04
N PHE A 286 -7.18 24.45 -1.27
CA PHE A 286 -8.04 24.76 -2.40
C PHE A 286 -9.37 25.43 -2.01
N ASP A 287 -9.58 25.77 -0.73
CA ASP A 287 -10.76 26.46 -0.23
C ASP A 287 -12.08 25.92 -0.82
N THR A 288 -12.21 24.60 -0.81
CA THR A 288 -13.34 23.90 -1.44
C THR A 288 -14.67 24.34 -0.83
N PRO A 289 -15.68 24.71 -1.66
CA PRO A 289 -16.99 25.11 -1.17
C PRO A 289 -17.66 24.03 -0.32
N VAL A 290 -18.36 24.44 0.73
CA VAL A 290 -19.18 23.58 1.58
C VAL A 290 -20.64 23.73 1.21
N VAL A 291 -21.33 22.62 0.97
CA VAL A 291 -22.75 22.52 0.69
C VAL A 291 -23.35 21.52 1.68
N ASP A 292 -24.42 21.91 2.35
CA ASP A 292 -25.10 21.08 3.37
C ASP A 292 -24.17 20.49 4.45
N GLY A 293 -23.13 21.25 4.84
CA GLY A 293 -22.18 20.86 5.86
C GLY A 293 -21.09 19.87 5.37
N LEU A 294 -21.00 19.59 4.08
CA LEU A 294 -20.00 18.73 3.46
C LEU A 294 -19.22 19.47 2.36
N LEU A 295 -17.99 19.05 2.10
CA LEU A 295 -17.22 19.56 0.97
C LEU A 295 -17.91 19.19 -0.35
N SER A 296 -18.05 20.18 -1.25
CA SER A 296 -18.63 19.95 -2.58
C SER A 296 -17.69 19.14 -3.46
N THR A 297 -17.92 17.82 -3.54
CA THR A 297 -17.08 16.88 -4.28
C THR A 297 -17.16 17.06 -5.80
N SER A 298 -18.22 17.68 -6.32
CA SER A 298 -18.36 18.03 -7.74
C SER A 298 -17.66 19.33 -8.12
N SER A 299 -17.15 20.11 -7.15
CA SER A 299 -16.43 21.36 -7.41
C SER A 299 -15.06 21.09 -8.05
N GLU A 300 -14.62 22.03 -8.91
CA GLU A 300 -13.28 21.98 -9.51
C GLU A 300 -12.19 22.01 -8.43
N ALA A 301 -12.36 22.78 -7.36
CA ALA A 301 -11.43 22.88 -6.24
C ALA A 301 -11.19 21.53 -5.56
N TYR A 302 -12.27 20.77 -5.28
CA TYR A 302 -12.15 19.43 -4.68
C TYR A 302 -11.41 18.45 -5.59
N GLN A 303 -11.72 18.49 -6.88
CA GLN A 303 -11.13 17.58 -7.84
C GLN A 303 -9.67 17.93 -8.14
N GLU A 304 -9.32 19.23 -8.15
CA GLU A 304 -7.91 19.66 -8.26
C GLU A 304 -7.12 19.29 -7.00
N ALA A 305 -7.70 19.40 -5.82
CA ALA A 305 -7.11 18.89 -4.58
C ALA A 305 -6.76 17.39 -4.69
N GLY A 306 -7.66 16.58 -5.26
CA GLY A 306 -7.41 15.16 -5.49
C GLY A 306 -6.24 14.90 -6.44
N ASN A 307 -6.08 15.68 -7.51
CA ASN A 307 -4.92 15.61 -8.40
C ASN A 307 -3.64 15.99 -7.65
N TRP A 308 -3.71 17.02 -6.80
CA TRP A 308 -2.59 17.49 -6.00
C TRP A 308 -2.17 16.48 -4.93
N VAL A 309 -3.09 15.74 -4.34
CA VAL A 309 -2.79 14.61 -3.44
C VAL A 309 -1.88 13.59 -4.12
N GLY A 310 -2.13 13.27 -5.39
CA GLY A 310 -1.22 12.41 -6.17
C GLY A 310 0.20 12.99 -6.25
N VAL A 311 0.34 14.29 -6.52
CA VAL A 311 1.64 14.97 -6.53
C VAL A 311 2.33 14.87 -5.17
N LEU A 312 1.58 15.10 -4.08
CA LEU A 312 2.12 15.03 -2.71
C LEU A 312 2.57 13.62 -2.34
N TYR A 313 1.84 12.60 -2.75
CA TYR A 313 2.25 11.19 -2.55
C TYR A 313 3.47 10.81 -3.39
N ALA A 314 3.62 11.37 -4.59
CA ALA A 314 4.84 11.21 -5.37
C ALA A 314 6.05 11.88 -4.69
N VAL A 315 5.88 13.09 -4.14
CA VAL A 315 6.90 13.78 -3.34
C VAL A 315 7.26 12.98 -2.08
N GLN A 316 6.28 12.43 -1.37
CA GLN A 316 6.48 11.53 -0.24
C GLN A 316 7.30 10.29 -0.64
N ALA A 317 6.99 9.66 -1.79
CA ALA A 317 7.71 8.49 -2.27
C ALA A 317 9.17 8.82 -2.61
N VAL A 318 9.43 9.96 -3.26
CA VAL A 318 10.80 10.46 -3.54
C VAL A 318 11.53 10.78 -2.23
N GLY A 319 10.89 11.45 -1.29
CA GLY A 319 11.44 11.72 0.04
C GLY A 319 11.79 10.44 0.80
N SER A 320 10.93 9.42 0.72
CA SER A 320 11.17 8.11 1.30
C SER A 320 12.41 7.42 0.69
N MET A 321 12.55 7.46 -0.64
CA MET A 321 13.73 6.89 -1.31
C MET A 321 15.03 7.60 -0.89
N ALA A 322 15.01 8.93 -0.83
CA ALA A 322 16.14 9.72 -0.39
C ALA A 322 16.53 9.40 1.06
N TRP A 323 15.52 9.33 1.95
CA TRP A 323 15.75 9.03 3.37
C TRP A 323 16.23 7.58 3.60
N ALA A 324 15.72 6.63 2.84
CA ALA A 324 16.20 5.25 2.89
C ALA A 324 17.70 5.13 2.61
N ALA A 325 18.26 6.00 1.75
CA ALA A 325 19.70 6.09 1.50
C ALA A 325 20.47 6.72 2.68
N VAL A 326 19.81 7.55 3.53
CA VAL A 326 20.42 8.20 4.71
C VAL A 326 20.42 7.27 5.93
N ILE A 327 19.38 6.44 6.10
CA ILE A 327 19.20 5.56 7.27
C ILE A 327 20.47 4.75 7.64
N PRO A 328 21.23 4.14 6.70
CA PRO A 328 22.43 3.36 7.03
C PRO A 328 23.56 4.16 7.67
N PHE A 329 23.58 5.49 7.50
CA PHE A 329 24.59 6.38 8.06
C PHE A 329 24.23 6.91 9.45
N LEU A 330 23.02 6.62 9.96
CA LEU A 330 22.57 7.08 11.27
C LEU A 330 23.12 6.20 12.39
N PRO A 331 23.37 6.79 13.61
CA PRO A 331 23.95 6.07 14.73
C PRO A 331 22.95 5.09 15.37
N GLY A 332 22.88 3.88 14.80
CA GLY A 332 22.05 2.80 15.33
C GLY A 332 20.60 2.80 14.84
N ARG A 333 20.04 1.59 14.77
CA ARG A 333 18.70 1.34 14.18
C ARG A 333 17.57 1.97 14.97
N LYS A 334 17.64 1.93 16.30
CA LYS A 334 16.62 2.55 17.18
C LYS A 334 16.61 4.06 17.01
N PHE A 335 17.77 4.69 17.01
CA PHE A 335 17.87 6.14 16.80
C PHE A 335 17.31 6.52 15.43
N ALA A 336 17.69 5.78 14.37
CA ALA A 336 17.18 6.00 13.02
C ALA A 336 15.64 5.87 12.98
N TYR A 337 15.08 4.90 13.69
CA TYR A 337 13.65 4.68 13.74
C TYR A 337 12.93 5.82 14.47
N VAL A 338 13.39 6.17 15.69
CA VAL A 338 12.82 7.28 16.48
C VAL A 338 12.88 8.59 15.70
N LEU A 339 14.04 8.94 15.15
CA LEU A 339 14.21 10.17 14.35
C LEU A 339 13.26 10.22 13.17
N SER A 340 13.16 9.12 12.42
CA SER A 340 12.28 9.05 11.25
C SER A 340 10.80 9.22 11.61
N LEU A 341 10.36 8.59 12.71
CA LEU A 341 8.97 8.72 13.17
C LEU A 341 8.66 10.12 13.71
N ILE A 342 9.62 10.76 14.37
CA ILE A 342 9.49 12.16 14.82
C ILE A 342 9.36 13.08 13.60
N LEU A 343 10.24 12.94 12.59
CA LEU A 343 10.16 13.73 11.36
C LEU A 343 8.81 13.56 10.67
N GLY A 344 8.34 12.32 10.51
CA GLY A 344 7.04 12.07 9.91
C GLY A 344 5.88 12.61 10.75
N GLY A 345 5.95 12.49 12.08
CA GLY A 345 4.97 13.05 13.00
C GLY A 345 4.87 14.58 12.90
N ILE A 346 6.03 15.25 12.87
CA ILE A 346 6.12 16.71 12.62
C ILE A 346 5.56 17.02 11.24
N GLY A 347 5.88 16.23 10.20
CA GLY A 347 5.34 16.38 8.87
C GLY A 347 3.82 16.37 8.84
N PHE A 348 3.19 15.37 9.44
CA PHE A 348 1.72 15.30 9.54
C PHE A 348 1.10 16.48 10.30
N ILE A 349 1.68 16.89 11.42
CA ILE A 349 1.19 18.03 12.20
C ILE A 349 1.37 19.34 11.40
N ALA A 350 2.48 19.48 10.70
CA ALA A 350 2.79 20.68 9.91
C ALA A 350 1.82 20.89 8.75
N THR A 351 1.19 19.84 8.21
CA THR A 351 0.19 20.00 7.12
C THR A 351 -0.92 20.96 7.50
N ASN A 352 -1.34 20.99 8.79
CA ASN A 352 -2.43 21.85 9.26
C ASN A 352 -2.10 23.35 9.25
N PHE A 353 -0.83 23.72 9.10
CA PHE A 353 -0.35 25.11 9.11
C PHE A 353 0.12 25.58 7.75
N VAL A 354 0.05 24.74 6.73
CA VAL A 354 0.50 25.04 5.38
C VAL A 354 -0.72 25.14 4.47
N HIS A 355 -0.87 26.29 3.80
CA HIS A 355 -1.99 26.57 2.88
C HIS A 355 -1.50 26.75 1.44
N ASP A 356 -0.19 26.83 1.21
CA ASP A 356 0.38 26.90 -0.13
C ASP A 356 0.66 25.49 -0.68
N PRO A 357 0.20 25.17 -1.90
CA PRO A 357 0.35 23.83 -2.47
C PRO A 357 1.82 23.39 -2.61
N TYR A 358 2.74 24.29 -2.94
CA TYR A 358 4.15 23.95 -3.12
C TYR A 358 4.89 23.82 -1.78
N LEU A 359 4.55 24.67 -0.80
CA LEU A 359 5.11 24.54 0.55
C LEU A 359 4.66 23.23 1.22
N MET A 360 3.52 22.65 0.80
CA MET A 360 3.03 21.35 1.28
C MET A 360 4.00 20.20 0.93
N PHE A 361 4.93 20.37 0.01
CA PHE A 361 5.98 19.39 -0.28
C PHE A 361 6.86 19.11 0.93
N ILE A 362 7.14 20.11 1.77
CA ILE A 362 8.01 19.96 2.95
C ILE A 362 7.43 18.97 3.95
N PRO A 363 6.17 19.13 4.43
CA PRO A 363 5.51 18.11 5.24
C PRO A 363 5.53 16.71 4.63
N PHE A 364 5.25 16.57 3.34
CA PHE A 364 5.18 15.26 2.69
C PHE A 364 6.54 14.59 2.51
N VAL A 365 7.62 15.35 2.32
CA VAL A 365 8.99 14.80 2.39
C VAL A 365 9.28 14.25 3.79
N LEU A 366 8.90 14.97 4.85
CA LEU A 366 9.07 14.51 6.24
C LEU A 366 8.24 13.24 6.53
N ILE A 367 7.01 13.17 6.03
CA ILE A 367 6.17 11.96 6.12
C ILE A 367 6.86 10.79 5.40
N GLY A 368 7.53 11.06 4.28
CA GLY A 368 8.33 10.07 3.54
C GLY A 368 9.45 9.47 4.38
N CYS A 369 10.05 10.22 5.30
CA CYS A 369 11.07 9.70 6.23
C CYS A 369 10.50 8.59 7.13
N ALA A 370 9.31 8.79 7.69
CA ALA A 370 8.64 7.76 8.51
C ALA A 370 8.28 6.54 7.66
N TRP A 371 7.79 6.75 6.43
CA TRP A 371 7.44 5.68 5.50
C TRP A 371 8.63 4.77 5.20
N ALA A 372 9.80 5.34 4.90
CA ALA A 372 11.03 4.57 4.66
C ALA A 372 11.41 3.70 5.87
N ALA A 373 11.38 4.29 7.06
CA ALA A 373 11.80 3.62 8.28
C ALA A 373 10.85 2.50 8.69
N MET A 374 9.53 2.73 8.62
CA MET A 374 8.53 1.74 9.03
C MET A 374 8.45 0.52 8.09
N LEU A 375 8.91 0.64 6.86
CA LEU A 375 9.00 -0.49 5.94
C LEU A 375 10.27 -1.34 6.15
N ALA A 376 11.39 -0.72 6.51
CA ALA A 376 12.70 -1.39 6.56
C ALA A 376 13.08 -1.86 7.96
N LEU A 377 12.96 -0.99 8.98
CA LEU A 377 13.55 -1.24 10.29
C LEU A 377 12.83 -2.32 11.12
N PRO A 378 11.49 -2.43 11.11
CA PRO A 378 10.79 -3.47 11.87
C PRO A 378 11.21 -4.89 11.50
N PHE A 379 11.30 -5.17 10.19
CA PHE A 379 11.73 -6.48 9.72
C PHE A 379 13.18 -6.77 10.12
N THR A 380 14.06 -5.78 10.03
CA THR A 380 15.47 -5.92 10.44
C THR A 380 15.60 -6.19 11.95
N LEU A 381 14.85 -5.44 12.78
CA LEU A 381 14.86 -5.61 14.23
C LEU A 381 14.28 -6.97 14.64
N LEU A 382 13.21 -7.40 13.98
CA LEU A 382 12.56 -8.67 14.26
C LEU A 382 13.42 -9.86 13.83
N THR A 383 13.99 -9.84 12.61
CA THR A 383 14.82 -10.93 12.11
C THR A 383 16.06 -11.14 12.99
N ASN A 384 16.67 -10.05 13.47
CA ASN A 384 17.79 -10.13 14.42
C ASN A 384 17.37 -10.77 15.75
N ALA A 385 16.18 -10.44 16.28
CA ALA A 385 15.68 -11.03 17.52
C ALA A 385 15.28 -12.50 17.38
N LEU A 386 14.99 -12.94 16.16
CA LEU A 386 14.63 -14.33 15.82
C LEU A 386 15.84 -15.20 15.46
N GLN A 387 17.04 -14.64 15.32
CA GLN A 387 18.23 -15.41 15.01
C GLN A 387 18.46 -16.54 16.03
N GLY A 388 18.69 -17.75 15.52
CA GLY A 388 18.86 -18.96 16.33
C GLY A 388 17.57 -19.54 16.93
N ARG A 389 16.39 -18.96 16.61
CA ARG A 389 15.09 -19.54 16.95
C ARG A 389 14.52 -20.26 15.75
N GLY A 390 13.97 -21.44 15.93
CA GLY A 390 13.22 -22.14 14.88
C GLY A 390 11.99 -21.35 14.42
N HIS A 391 11.41 -21.70 13.28
CA HIS A 391 10.15 -21.16 12.76
C HIS A 391 10.19 -19.65 12.37
N MET A 392 11.36 -19.13 11.96
CA MET A 392 11.51 -17.72 11.57
C MET A 392 10.48 -17.29 10.51
N GLY A 393 10.26 -18.10 9.48
CA GLY A 393 9.29 -17.82 8.42
C GLY A 393 7.86 -17.67 8.96
N THR A 394 7.46 -18.54 9.89
CA THR A 394 6.14 -18.48 10.52
C THR A 394 5.97 -17.22 11.38
N TYR A 395 7.02 -16.83 12.13
CA TYR A 395 7.00 -15.58 12.88
C TYR A 395 6.91 -14.34 11.98
N LEU A 396 7.60 -14.33 10.85
CA LEU A 396 7.48 -13.23 9.87
C LEU A 396 6.09 -13.17 9.23
N GLY A 397 5.49 -14.34 8.96
CA GLY A 397 4.09 -14.43 8.52
C GLY A 397 3.11 -13.89 9.54
N LEU A 398 3.26 -14.27 10.82
CA LEU A 398 2.45 -13.74 11.93
C LEU A 398 2.66 -12.23 12.13
N PHE A 399 3.86 -11.74 11.87
CA PHE A 399 4.19 -10.32 11.98
C PHE A 399 3.44 -9.47 10.93
N ASN A 400 3.04 -10.04 9.80
CA ASN A 400 2.16 -9.35 8.86
C ASN A 400 0.82 -8.95 9.50
N GLY A 401 0.38 -9.67 10.53
CA GLY A 401 -0.78 -9.28 11.34
C GLY A 401 -0.60 -7.95 12.05
N THR A 402 0.62 -7.58 12.44
CA THR A 402 0.92 -6.28 13.06
C THR A 402 0.86 -5.12 12.07
N ILE A 403 0.87 -5.41 10.76
CA ILE A 403 0.66 -4.46 9.67
C ILE A 403 -0.83 -4.28 9.40
N CYS A 404 -1.56 -5.37 9.28
CA CYS A 404 -2.94 -5.35 8.84
C CYS A 404 -3.93 -5.00 9.97
N LEU A 405 -3.69 -5.50 11.19
CA LEU A 405 -4.59 -5.26 12.32
C LEU A 405 -4.78 -3.78 12.66
N PRO A 406 -3.73 -2.94 12.78
CA PRO A 406 -3.92 -1.51 13.03
C PRO A 406 -4.66 -0.80 11.92
N GLN A 407 -4.48 -1.22 10.68
CA GLN A 407 -5.24 -0.68 9.55
C GLN A 407 -6.72 -1.03 9.67
N ILE A 408 -7.06 -2.28 10.00
CA ILE A 408 -8.45 -2.71 10.22
C ILE A 408 -9.07 -1.93 11.38
N VAL A 409 -8.37 -1.79 12.50
CA VAL A 409 -8.84 -1.04 13.66
C VAL A 409 -9.09 0.42 13.30
N MET A 410 -8.13 1.08 12.63
CA MET A 410 -8.27 2.48 12.24
C MET A 410 -9.35 2.67 11.16
N ALA A 411 -9.48 1.75 10.22
CA ALA A 411 -10.55 1.77 9.24
C ALA A 411 -11.94 1.69 9.89
N ALA A 412 -12.09 0.86 10.91
CA ALA A 412 -13.36 0.74 11.64
C ALA A 412 -13.65 1.91 12.59
N THR A 413 -12.62 2.57 13.12
CA THR A 413 -12.76 3.62 14.15
C THR A 413 -12.52 5.03 13.66
N GLY A 414 -11.92 5.21 12.48
CA GLY A 414 -11.53 6.54 11.98
C GLY A 414 -12.66 7.53 11.87
N GLY A 415 -13.84 7.09 11.42
CA GLY A 415 -15.03 7.93 11.39
C GLY A 415 -15.52 8.36 12.77
N ILE A 416 -15.39 7.48 13.79
CA ILE A 416 -15.71 7.83 15.19
C ILE A 416 -14.73 8.88 15.69
N VAL A 417 -13.43 8.72 15.40
CA VAL A 417 -12.40 9.69 15.79
C VAL A 417 -12.68 11.05 15.13
N LEU A 418 -13.02 11.07 13.84
CA LEU A 418 -13.39 12.30 13.13
C LEU A 418 -14.61 12.97 13.78
N GLY A 419 -15.64 12.20 14.17
CA GLY A 419 -16.84 12.69 14.83
C GLY A 419 -16.62 13.25 16.22
N LEU A 420 -15.51 12.90 16.89
CA LEU A 420 -15.10 13.48 18.18
C LEU A 420 -14.31 14.78 18.01
N MET A 421 -13.90 15.14 16.80
CA MET A 421 -13.17 16.35 16.54
C MET A 421 -14.11 17.54 16.38
N PRO A 422 -13.68 18.77 16.73
CA PRO A 422 -14.48 19.97 16.47
C PRO A 422 -14.69 20.13 14.95
N MET A 423 -15.85 20.65 14.57
CA MET A 423 -16.12 21.01 13.16
C MET A 423 -15.08 22.02 12.66
N GLY A 424 -14.76 21.93 11.38
CA GLY A 424 -13.88 22.90 10.73
C GLY A 424 -14.49 24.31 10.72
N ALA A 425 -13.65 25.31 10.59
CA ALA A 425 -14.10 26.71 10.51
C ALA A 425 -15.04 26.98 9.34
N ASN A 426 -14.99 26.15 8.31
CA ASN A 426 -15.86 26.16 7.15
C ASN A 426 -17.20 25.44 7.37
N GLY A 427 -17.44 24.85 8.55
CA GLY A 427 -18.66 24.12 8.89
C GLY A 427 -18.72 22.67 8.37
N ALA A 428 -17.65 22.16 7.77
CA ALA A 428 -17.52 20.74 7.38
C ALA A 428 -16.78 19.91 8.46
N PRO A 429 -16.83 18.56 8.42
CA PRO A 429 -15.98 17.71 9.25
C PRO A 429 -14.50 18.06 9.11
N ASN A 430 -13.78 18.08 10.23
CA ASN A 430 -12.42 18.59 10.28
C ASN A 430 -11.39 17.51 9.89
N GLU A 431 -11.37 17.13 8.61
CA GLU A 431 -10.41 16.16 8.09
C GLU A 431 -8.93 16.56 8.30
N PRO A 432 -8.55 17.87 8.22
CA PRO A 432 -7.19 18.29 8.57
C PRO A 432 -6.72 17.83 9.94
N LEU A 433 -7.57 17.83 10.96
CA LEU A 433 -7.21 17.34 12.29
C LEU A 433 -6.95 15.83 12.32
N MET A 434 -7.49 15.07 11.38
CA MET A 434 -7.16 13.64 11.26
C MET A 434 -5.70 13.43 10.84
N LEU A 435 -5.11 14.34 10.05
CA LEU A 435 -3.68 14.31 9.75
C LEU A 435 -2.84 14.69 10.98
N VAL A 436 -3.29 15.66 11.77
CA VAL A 436 -2.65 15.98 13.06
C VAL A 436 -2.70 14.76 13.99
N PHE A 437 -3.84 14.08 14.08
CA PHE A 437 -3.98 12.84 14.86
C PHE A 437 -3.02 11.76 14.35
N ALA A 438 -2.87 11.59 13.03
CA ALA A 438 -1.88 10.69 12.45
C ALA A 438 -0.44 11.05 12.89
N GLY A 439 -0.13 12.33 12.96
CA GLY A 439 1.14 12.82 13.49
C GLY A 439 1.36 12.43 14.94
N CYS A 440 0.33 12.58 15.79
CA CYS A 440 0.37 12.16 17.18
C CYS A 440 0.59 10.64 17.32
N LEU A 441 -0.06 9.83 16.45
CA LEU A 441 0.17 8.38 16.43
C LEU A 441 1.64 8.05 16.10
N LEU A 442 2.26 8.71 15.12
CA LEU A 442 3.68 8.50 14.83
C LEU A 442 4.60 8.90 16.00
N LEU A 443 4.28 9.98 16.70
CA LEU A 443 5.04 10.39 17.90
C LEU A 443 4.88 9.35 19.03
N CYS A 444 3.69 8.79 19.23
CA CYS A 444 3.48 7.66 20.13
C CYS A 444 4.30 6.44 19.68
N GLY A 445 4.36 6.16 18.40
CA GLY A 445 5.22 5.14 17.80
C GLY A 445 6.71 5.37 18.12
N ALA A 446 7.18 6.62 17.98
CA ALA A 446 8.56 7.00 18.31
C ALA A 446 8.90 6.74 19.79
N VAL A 447 7.97 7.05 20.70
CA VAL A 447 8.11 6.71 22.14
C VAL A 447 8.14 5.20 22.33
N ALA A 448 7.25 4.45 21.65
CA ALA A 448 7.17 3.00 21.74
C ALA A 448 8.46 2.28 21.28
N VAL A 449 9.26 2.88 20.39
CA VAL A 449 10.56 2.32 19.96
C VAL A 449 11.49 2.08 21.14
N ASN A 450 11.38 2.88 22.21
CA ASN A 450 12.22 2.70 23.42
C ASN A 450 11.96 1.36 24.13
N ALA A 451 10.77 0.78 23.96
CA ALA A 451 10.43 -0.54 24.52
C ALA A 451 11.13 -1.70 23.79
N ILE A 452 11.70 -1.46 22.59
CA ILE A 452 12.43 -2.48 21.83
C ILE A 452 13.78 -2.73 22.53
N LYS A 453 13.99 -3.96 22.96
CA LYS A 453 15.30 -4.39 23.48
C LYS A 453 16.16 -4.90 22.33
N GLU A 454 17.18 -4.16 21.95
CA GLU A 454 18.23 -4.67 21.07
C GLU A 454 19.14 -5.59 21.90
N LYS A 455 19.44 -6.79 21.35
CA LYS A 455 20.47 -7.66 21.87
C LYS A 455 21.81 -7.30 21.27
#